data_53d4b1f6b7697df8c6076a2b3f3723b7
#
_entry.id   53d4b1f6b7697df8c6076a2b3f3723b7
#
_cell.length_a   1.000
_cell.length_b   1.000
_cell.length_c   1.000
_cell.angle_alpha   90.00
_cell.angle_beta   90.00
_cell.angle_gamma   90.00
#
_symmetry.space_group_name_H-M   'P 1'
#
loop_
_entity.id
_entity.type
_entity.pdbx_description
1 polymer ?
#
loop_
_entity_poly.entity_id
_entity_poly.type
_entity_poly.pdbx_seq_one_letter_code
_entity_poly.pdbx_strand_id
1 'polypeptide(L)'
;MQTAQLANTFYAAHNRDLRDAHVTNSSDATLGARLTWLALAIDASERRARLFRTSREEREARLMQRPLTTAQAFARFGLLLGTLPPASIFIRLFLLFNHGEQLAVLAFMFPMLLVCAAIGRFMAKRLGSRFDEHEHGRGSWLKTIFVALGYAIIWAAATGTVGGAIFFIIGGIFGFACALPVALVAFALFVPLHRLLARGGMIDARHFQPLAWGINLTIAALILSPQVIPY
;
A
#
# COMPACT_ATOMS: atom_id res chain seq x y z
N MET A 1 19.59 1.56 -36.01
CA MET A 1 19.65 0.75 -37.25
C MET A 1 20.27 -0.65 -37.06
N GLN A 2 21.20 -0.86 -36.12
CA GLN A 2 21.85 -2.17 -35.87
C GLN A 2 20.93 -3.25 -35.29
N THR A 3 19.93 -2.90 -34.50
CA THR A 3 18.99 -3.87 -33.86
C THR A 3 18.04 -4.56 -34.85
N ALA A 4 17.71 -3.91 -35.96
CA ALA A 4 16.86 -4.50 -36.98
C ALA A 4 17.61 -5.54 -37.87
N GLN A 5 18.92 -5.35 -38.05
CA GLN A 5 19.73 -6.30 -38.81
C GLN A 5 19.98 -7.61 -38.03
N LEU A 6 20.17 -7.53 -36.71
CA LEU A 6 20.35 -8.70 -35.85
C LEU A 6 19.06 -9.56 -35.79
N ALA A 7 17.90 -8.94 -35.79
CA ALA A 7 16.62 -9.66 -35.83
C ALA A 7 16.43 -10.42 -37.13
N ASN A 8 16.80 -9.81 -38.28
CA ASN A 8 16.66 -10.45 -39.60
C ASN A 8 17.66 -11.61 -39.81
N THR A 9 18.89 -11.50 -39.31
CA THR A 9 19.85 -12.61 -39.38
C THR A 9 19.44 -13.78 -38.50
N PHE A 10 18.85 -13.53 -37.35
CA PHE A 10 18.34 -14.60 -36.48
C PHE A 10 17.13 -15.33 -37.09
N TYR A 11 16.23 -14.62 -37.77
CA TYR A 11 15.12 -15.21 -38.50
C TYR A 11 15.55 -16.04 -39.71
N ALA A 12 16.59 -15.60 -40.44
CA ALA A 12 17.11 -16.29 -41.59
C ALA A 12 17.87 -17.58 -41.23
N ALA A 13 18.62 -17.58 -40.13
CA ALA A 13 19.32 -18.78 -39.63
C ALA A 13 18.31 -19.82 -39.11
N HIS A 14 17.30 -19.37 -38.37
CA HIS A 14 16.27 -20.27 -37.80
C HIS A 14 15.38 -20.93 -38.86
N ASN A 15 15.10 -20.25 -39.98
CA ASN A 15 14.34 -20.82 -41.10
C ASN A 15 15.12 -21.86 -41.92
N ARG A 16 16.47 -21.84 -41.92
CA ARG A 16 17.28 -22.88 -42.57
C ARG A 16 17.26 -24.19 -41.78
N ASP A 17 17.46 -24.11 -40.47
CA ASP A 17 17.43 -25.29 -39.58
C ASP A 17 16.06 -26.01 -39.61
N LEU A 18 14.97 -25.29 -39.80
CA LEU A 18 13.64 -25.89 -39.94
C LEU A 18 13.41 -26.59 -41.25
N ARG A 19 14.10 -26.23 -42.35
CA ARG A 19 13.99 -26.92 -43.64
C ARG A 19 14.79 -28.23 -43.65
N ASP A 20 15.93 -28.27 -42.98
CA ASP A 20 16.77 -29.47 -42.96
C ASP A 20 16.25 -30.54 -41.99
N ALA A 21 15.47 -30.16 -40.98
CA ALA A 21 14.77 -31.08 -40.05
C ALA A 21 13.57 -31.82 -40.69
N HIS A 22 13.14 -31.40 -41.88
CA HIS A 22 11.94 -31.97 -42.54
C HIS A 22 12.20 -33.26 -43.32
N VAL A 23 13.43 -33.76 -43.41
CA VAL A 23 13.83 -34.91 -44.25
C VAL A 23 14.00 -36.21 -43.46
N THR A 24 14.00 -36.21 -42.13
CA THR A 24 14.10 -37.42 -41.32
C THR A 24 12.77 -37.92 -40.78
N ASN A 25 12.33 -39.00 -41.38
CA ASN A 25 11.13 -39.79 -41.21
C ASN A 25 10.97 -40.36 -39.77
N SER A 26 10.24 -39.67 -38.88
CA SER A 26 9.43 -40.32 -37.82
C SER A 26 8.42 -39.34 -37.25
N SER A 27 7.16 -39.70 -37.19
CA SER A 27 6.04 -38.87 -36.70
C SER A 27 6.22 -38.41 -35.25
N ASP A 28 6.93 -39.16 -34.45
CA ASP A 28 7.18 -38.86 -33.02
C ASP A 28 8.26 -37.81 -32.80
N ALA A 29 9.31 -37.82 -33.65
CA ALA A 29 10.37 -36.81 -33.59
C ALA A 29 9.85 -35.41 -34.03
N THR A 30 8.91 -35.36 -34.96
CA THR A 30 8.28 -34.10 -35.40
C THR A 30 7.34 -33.52 -34.34
N LEU A 31 6.66 -34.35 -33.57
CA LEU A 31 5.82 -33.93 -32.44
C LEU A 31 6.64 -33.39 -31.29
N GLY A 32 7.74 -34.07 -30.90
CA GLY A 32 8.67 -33.61 -29.90
C GLY A 32 9.31 -32.26 -30.25
N ALA A 33 9.75 -32.11 -31.53
CA ALA A 33 10.32 -30.85 -32.00
C ALA A 33 9.29 -29.70 -32.01
N ARG A 34 8.03 -29.95 -32.34
CA ARG A 34 6.96 -28.96 -32.26
C ARG A 34 6.63 -28.53 -30.86
N LEU A 35 6.61 -29.47 -29.90
CA LEU A 35 6.37 -29.17 -28.48
C LEU A 35 7.52 -28.36 -27.87
N THR A 36 8.75 -28.71 -28.18
CA THR A 36 9.92 -27.92 -27.71
C THR A 36 9.94 -26.53 -28.33
N TRP A 37 9.59 -26.38 -29.60
CA TRP A 37 9.48 -25.08 -30.24
C TRP A 37 8.37 -24.22 -29.62
N LEU A 38 7.18 -24.80 -29.36
CA LEU A 38 6.09 -24.11 -28.68
C LEU A 38 6.50 -23.67 -27.26
N ALA A 39 7.18 -24.52 -26.50
CA ALA A 39 7.67 -24.19 -25.17
C ALA A 39 8.67 -23.01 -25.21
N LEU A 40 9.59 -23.03 -26.18
CA LEU A 40 10.54 -21.92 -26.37
C LEU A 40 9.86 -20.63 -26.85
N ALA A 41 8.85 -20.73 -27.70
CA ALA A 41 8.07 -19.57 -28.15
C ALA A 41 7.25 -18.95 -27.01
N ILE A 42 6.68 -19.77 -26.13
CA ILE A 42 5.94 -19.32 -24.93
C ILE A 42 6.90 -18.61 -23.97
N ASP A 43 8.06 -19.22 -23.66
CA ASP A 43 9.06 -18.62 -22.78
C ASP A 43 9.63 -17.29 -23.35
N ALA A 44 9.88 -17.23 -24.66
CA ALA A 44 10.30 -16.00 -25.33
C ALA A 44 9.21 -14.91 -25.29
N SER A 45 7.95 -15.28 -25.43
CA SER A 45 6.82 -14.34 -25.32
C SER A 45 6.63 -13.81 -23.90
N GLU A 46 6.80 -14.68 -22.89
CA GLU A 46 6.77 -14.28 -21.49
C GLU A 46 7.95 -13.37 -21.11
N ARG A 47 9.16 -13.67 -21.58
CA ARG A 47 10.33 -12.78 -21.38
C ARG A 47 10.11 -11.41 -22.00
N ARG A 48 9.58 -11.36 -23.24
CA ARG A 48 9.22 -10.08 -23.88
C ARG A 48 8.13 -9.34 -23.09
N ALA A 49 7.09 -10.02 -22.65
CA ALA A 49 6.04 -9.40 -21.85
C ALA A 49 6.57 -8.84 -20.51
N ARG A 50 7.53 -9.52 -19.87
CA ARG A 50 8.22 -9.03 -18.66
C ARG A 50 9.08 -7.80 -18.96
N LEU A 51 9.86 -7.81 -20.05
CA LEU A 51 10.69 -6.67 -20.46
C LEU A 51 9.86 -5.44 -20.84
N PHE A 52 8.73 -5.62 -21.55
CA PHE A 52 7.81 -4.53 -21.86
C PHE A 52 7.12 -3.98 -20.61
N ARG A 53 6.81 -4.83 -19.65
CA ARG A 53 6.20 -4.41 -18.39
C ARG A 53 7.18 -3.59 -17.56
N THR A 54 8.42 -4.06 -17.38
CA THR A 54 9.48 -3.30 -16.67
C THR A 54 9.78 -1.98 -17.35
N SER A 55 9.90 -1.93 -18.67
CA SER A 55 10.16 -0.69 -19.40
C SER A 55 9.01 0.31 -19.34
N ARG A 56 7.77 -0.16 -19.27
CA ARG A 56 6.59 0.68 -19.08
C ARG A 56 6.53 1.23 -17.66
N GLU A 57 6.75 0.39 -16.65
CA GLU A 57 6.81 0.77 -15.25
C GLU A 57 7.94 1.76 -14.98
N GLU A 58 9.11 1.56 -15.60
CA GLU A 58 10.23 2.51 -15.52
C GLU A 58 9.91 3.86 -16.19
N ARG A 59 9.20 3.87 -17.34
CA ARG A 59 8.73 5.12 -17.97
C ARG A 59 7.74 5.85 -17.08
N GLU A 60 6.77 5.12 -16.54
CA GLU A 60 5.77 5.69 -15.64
C GLU A 60 6.40 6.21 -14.33
N ALA A 61 7.41 5.52 -13.80
CA ALA A 61 8.18 5.98 -12.64
C ALA A 61 8.99 7.27 -12.94
N ARG A 62 9.56 7.38 -14.14
CA ARG A 62 10.28 8.62 -14.57
C ARG A 62 9.36 9.81 -14.77
N LEU A 63 8.07 9.58 -15.06
CA LEU A 63 7.07 10.65 -15.19
C LEU A 63 6.56 11.15 -13.82
N MET A 64 6.84 10.43 -12.73
CA MET A 64 6.49 10.87 -11.39
C MET A 64 7.40 12.01 -10.96
N GLN A 65 6.83 13.17 -10.65
CA GLN A 65 7.62 14.32 -10.21
C GLN A 65 8.17 14.17 -8.79
N ARG A 66 7.46 13.46 -7.91
CA ARG A 66 7.85 13.21 -6.52
C ARG A 66 7.45 11.80 -6.12
N PRO A 67 8.18 10.78 -6.57
CA PRO A 67 7.87 9.40 -6.26
C PRO A 67 8.04 9.14 -4.75
N LEU A 68 7.03 8.50 -4.15
CA LEU A 68 7.05 7.99 -2.79
C LEU A 68 7.00 6.47 -2.85
N THR A 69 7.88 5.82 -2.13
CA THR A 69 7.79 4.36 -1.94
C THR A 69 6.55 4.01 -1.12
N THR A 70 6.03 2.79 -1.29
CA THR A 70 4.89 2.28 -0.51
C THR A 70 5.11 2.47 0.99
N ALA A 71 6.30 2.13 1.50
CA ALA A 71 6.65 2.31 2.90
C ALA A 71 6.61 3.80 3.36
N GLN A 72 7.04 4.72 2.50
CA GLN A 72 6.97 6.16 2.81
C GLN A 72 5.53 6.70 2.76
N ALA A 73 4.72 6.24 1.82
CA ALA A 73 3.31 6.58 1.72
C ALA A 73 2.55 6.12 2.97
N PHE A 74 2.72 4.85 3.34
CA PHE A 74 2.14 4.31 4.58
C PHE A 74 2.62 5.06 5.83
N ALA A 75 3.93 5.39 5.92
CA ALA A 75 4.48 6.14 7.06
C ALA A 75 3.84 7.52 7.20
N ARG A 76 3.64 8.25 6.09
CA ARG A 76 2.98 9.56 6.11
C ARG A 76 1.49 9.44 6.42
N PHE A 77 0.82 8.44 5.86
CA PHE A 77 -0.57 8.15 6.18
C PHE A 77 -0.76 7.82 7.66
N GLY A 78 0.08 6.93 8.21
CA GLY A 78 0.03 6.57 9.63
C GLY A 78 0.38 7.72 10.58
N LEU A 79 1.23 8.67 10.16
CA LEU A 79 1.46 9.91 10.89
C LEU A 79 0.17 10.74 10.98
N LEU A 80 -0.52 10.96 9.86
CA LEU A 80 -1.78 11.72 9.83
C LEU A 80 -2.88 11.01 10.63
N LEU A 81 -2.97 9.69 10.51
CA LEU A 81 -3.93 8.87 11.23
C LEU A 81 -3.65 8.85 12.74
N GLY A 82 -2.37 8.91 13.13
CA GLY A 82 -1.95 9.01 14.55
C GLY A 82 -2.04 10.43 15.12
N THR A 83 -2.32 11.45 14.31
CA THR A 83 -2.43 12.85 14.77
C THR A 83 -3.86 13.36 14.70
N LEU A 84 -4.50 13.33 13.54
CA LEU A 84 -5.78 14.03 13.31
C LEU A 84 -6.96 13.41 14.09
N PRO A 85 -7.24 12.10 14.03
CA PRO A 85 -8.31 11.51 14.82
C PRO A 85 -8.11 11.62 16.33
N PRO A 86 -6.92 11.33 16.92
CA PRO A 86 -6.70 11.58 18.35
C PRO A 86 -6.84 13.05 18.73
N ALA A 87 -6.34 13.99 17.91
CA ALA A 87 -6.51 15.41 18.15
C ALA A 87 -8.00 15.80 18.20
N SER A 88 -8.80 15.22 17.29
CA SER A 88 -10.25 15.47 17.26
C SER A 88 -10.96 14.96 18.52
N ILE A 89 -10.58 13.78 19.02
CA ILE A 89 -11.08 13.22 20.28
C ILE A 89 -10.70 14.15 21.43
N PHE A 90 -9.44 14.61 21.47
CA PHE A 90 -8.97 15.50 22.54
C PHE A 90 -9.63 16.86 22.51
N ILE A 91 -9.82 17.47 21.33
CA ILE A 91 -10.55 18.73 21.19
C ILE A 91 -11.97 18.55 21.73
N ARG A 92 -12.64 17.46 21.41
CA ARG A 92 -13.97 17.17 21.91
C ARG A 92 -14.01 17.01 23.43
N LEU A 93 -13.06 16.26 23.99
CA LEU A 93 -12.92 16.12 25.45
C LEU A 93 -12.65 17.46 26.13
N PHE A 94 -11.75 18.26 25.53
CA PHE A 94 -11.42 19.60 26.02
C PHE A 94 -12.63 20.53 26.10
N LEU A 95 -13.53 20.45 25.10
CA LEU A 95 -14.76 21.24 25.09
C LEU A 95 -15.79 20.77 26.15
N LEU A 96 -15.66 19.55 26.65
CA LEU A 96 -16.53 19.00 27.69
C LEU A 96 -16.03 19.32 29.13
N PHE A 97 -14.74 19.66 29.29
CA PHE A 97 -14.18 19.97 30.59
C PHE A 97 -14.35 21.44 31.00
N ASN A 98 -14.53 21.70 32.31
CA ASN A 98 -14.66 23.05 32.88
C ASN A 98 -13.35 23.83 32.75
N HIS A 99 -13.46 25.15 32.64
CA HIS A 99 -12.37 26.10 32.34
C HIS A 99 -11.16 26.04 33.31
N GLY A 100 -11.33 25.55 34.53
CA GLY A 100 -10.22 25.49 35.54
C GLY A 100 -9.18 24.40 35.29
N GLU A 101 -9.53 23.31 34.58
CA GLU A 101 -8.64 22.14 34.40
C GLU A 101 -8.00 22.08 33.00
N GLN A 102 -8.30 23.03 32.13
CA GLN A 102 -7.92 23.01 30.71
C GLN A 102 -6.39 22.96 30.52
N LEU A 103 -5.62 23.60 31.34
CA LEU A 103 -4.16 23.63 31.21
C LEU A 103 -3.52 22.27 31.55
N ALA A 104 -4.04 21.56 32.53
CA ALA A 104 -3.59 20.22 32.89
C ALA A 104 -3.95 19.22 31.74
N VAL A 105 -5.14 19.35 31.20
CA VAL A 105 -5.58 18.54 30.08
C VAL A 105 -4.69 18.75 28.85
N LEU A 106 -4.37 19.99 28.48
CA LEU A 106 -3.44 20.31 27.41
C LEU A 106 -2.04 19.75 27.62
N ALA A 107 -1.52 19.84 28.83
CA ALA A 107 -0.20 19.30 29.17
C ALA A 107 -0.11 17.77 28.97
N PHE A 108 -1.20 17.05 29.18
CA PHE A 108 -1.29 15.60 28.94
C PHE A 108 -1.55 15.25 27.48
N MET A 109 -2.40 16.00 26.82
CA MET A 109 -2.80 15.73 25.44
C MET A 109 -1.66 15.85 24.45
N PHE A 110 -0.79 16.85 24.62
CA PHE A 110 0.29 17.11 23.67
C PHE A 110 1.33 15.98 23.58
N PRO A 111 1.91 15.49 24.68
CA PRO A 111 2.84 14.35 24.61
C PRO A 111 2.17 13.07 24.12
N MET A 112 0.91 12.84 24.51
CA MET A 112 0.15 11.68 24.03
C MET A 112 -0.06 11.72 22.50
N LEU A 113 -0.38 12.90 21.97
CA LEU A 113 -0.52 13.08 20.52
C LEU A 113 0.80 12.79 19.79
N LEU A 114 1.93 13.26 20.33
CA LEU A 114 3.25 12.97 19.78
C LEU A 114 3.58 11.47 19.78
N VAL A 115 3.26 10.78 20.88
CA VAL A 115 3.45 9.33 21.01
C VAL A 115 2.59 8.59 20.00
N CYS A 116 1.30 8.90 19.87
CA CYS A 116 0.41 8.31 18.89
C CYS A 116 0.91 8.56 17.44
N ALA A 117 1.37 9.77 17.16
CA ALA A 117 1.92 10.14 15.87
C ALA A 117 3.19 9.33 15.53
N ALA A 118 4.12 9.24 16.48
CA ALA A 118 5.38 8.51 16.29
C ALA A 118 5.15 7.01 16.09
N ILE A 119 4.33 6.39 16.93
CA ILE A 119 3.99 4.97 16.84
C ILE A 119 3.18 4.70 15.57
N GLY A 120 2.20 5.54 15.28
CA GLY A 120 1.38 5.45 14.07
C GLY A 120 2.23 5.49 12.80
N ARG A 121 3.19 6.41 12.72
CA ARG A 121 4.16 6.50 11.63
C ARG A 121 5.04 5.26 11.54
N PHE A 122 5.59 4.81 12.67
CA PHE A 122 6.52 3.67 12.70
C PHE A 122 5.84 2.37 12.30
N MET A 123 4.67 2.09 12.86
CA MET A 123 3.89 0.89 12.53
C MET A 123 3.43 0.91 11.08
N ALA A 124 2.89 2.01 10.61
CA ALA A 124 2.46 2.13 9.23
C ALA A 124 3.63 1.97 8.25
N LYS A 125 4.83 2.48 8.56
CA LYS A 125 6.03 2.25 7.74
C LYS A 125 6.36 0.75 7.62
N ARG A 126 6.33 0.01 8.75
CA ARG A 126 6.58 -1.44 8.76
C ARG A 126 5.51 -2.23 8.00
N LEU A 127 4.25 -1.82 8.14
CA LEU A 127 3.15 -2.44 7.39
C LEU A 127 3.29 -2.19 5.89
N GLY A 128 3.68 -0.98 5.49
CA GLY A 128 3.91 -0.62 4.09
C GLY A 128 5.05 -1.39 3.45
N SER A 129 6.17 -1.63 4.16
CA SER A 129 7.25 -2.46 3.62
C SER A 129 6.81 -3.92 3.41
N ARG A 130 6.06 -4.50 4.36
CA ARG A 130 5.49 -5.84 4.21
C ARG A 130 4.44 -5.93 3.11
N PHE A 131 3.66 -4.87 2.93
CA PHE A 131 2.67 -4.80 1.85
C PHE A 131 3.34 -4.87 0.48
N ASP A 132 4.43 -4.14 0.29
CA ASP A 132 5.21 -4.13 -0.93
C ASP A 132 5.77 -5.53 -1.28
N GLU A 133 6.29 -6.26 -0.28
CA GLU A 133 6.76 -7.63 -0.44
C GLU A 133 5.68 -8.61 -0.90
N HIS A 134 4.42 -8.43 -0.45
CA HIS A 134 3.30 -9.33 -0.75
C HIS A 134 2.59 -8.98 -2.07
N GLU A 135 2.66 -7.75 -2.55
CA GLU A 135 1.92 -7.29 -3.72
C GLU A 135 2.55 -7.70 -5.06
N HIS A 136 3.80 -8.19 -5.06
CA HIS A 136 4.46 -8.72 -6.26
C HIS A 136 3.79 -9.98 -6.85
N GLY A 137 2.81 -10.57 -6.14
CA GLY A 137 1.90 -11.59 -6.64
C GLY A 137 0.52 -11.01 -6.94
N ARG A 138 -0.04 -11.27 -8.14
CA ARG A 138 -1.41 -10.92 -8.57
C ARG A 138 -2.48 -11.36 -7.56
N GLY A 139 -2.58 -10.66 -6.42
CA GLY A 139 -3.56 -10.96 -5.38
C GLY A 139 -4.97 -10.49 -5.80
N SER A 140 -5.98 -11.31 -5.50
CA SER A 140 -7.39 -10.94 -5.60
C SER A 140 -7.68 -9.67 -4.76
N TRP A 141 -8.62 -8.84 -5.20
CA TRP A 141 -9.13 -7.68 -4.46
C TRP A 141 -9.59 -8.04 -3.04
N LEU A 142 -10.24 -9.20 -2.88
CA LEU A 142 -10.65 -9.72 -1.57
C LEU A 142 -9.44 -9.90 -0.65
N LYS A 143 -8.34 -10.48 -1.13
CA LYS A 143 -7.12 -10.64 -0.36
C LYS A 143 -6.57 -9.28 0.11
N THR A 144 -6.59 -8.26 -0.76
CA THR A 144 -6.14 -6.91 -0.41
C THR A 144 -6.99 -6.30 0.72
N ILE A 145 -8.31 -6.48 0.70
CA ILE A 145 -9.21 -6.00 1.75
C ILE A 145 -8.92 -6.71 3.08
N PHE A 146 -8.77 -8.04 3.08
CA PHE A 146 -8.44 -8.79 4.30
C PHE A 146 -7.08 -8.38 4.88
N VAL A 147 -6.09 -8.16 4.04
CA VAL A 147 -4.77 -7.65 4.45
C VAL A 147 -4.89 -6.24 5.03
N ALA A 148 -5.70 -5.37 4.43
CA ALA A 148 -5.97 -4.02 4.93
C ALA A 148 -6.62 -4.04 6.31
N LEU A 149 -7.61 -4.91 6.53
CA LEU A 149 -8.26 -5.10 7.83
C LEU A 149 -7.28 -5.64 8.89
N GLY A 150 -6.46 -6.62 8.52
CA GLY A 150 -5.39 -7.13 9.40
C GLY A 150 -4.40 -6.02 9.81
N TYR A 151 -4.00 -5.19 8.87
CA TYR A 151 -3.12 -4.05 9.15
C TYR A 151 -3.80 -2.99 10.03
N ALA A 152 -5.09 -2.74 9.85
CA ALA A 152 -5.87 -1.85 10.70
C ALA A 152 -5.88 -2.33 12.15
N ILE A 153 -6.12 -3.62 12.39
CA ILE A 153 -6.13 -4.20 13.74
C ILE A 153 -4.74 -4.09 14.40
N ILE A 154 -3.68 -4.45 13.68
CA ILE A 154 -2.30 -4.37 14.20
C ILE A 154 -1.93 -2.91 14.52
N TRP A 155 -2.29 -1.99 13.62
CA TRP A 155 -2.02 -0.57 13.82
C TRP A 155 -2.82 -0.01 15.00
N ALA A 156 -4.11 -0.33 15.13
CA ALA A 156 -4.96 0.09 16.23
C ALA A 156 -4.49 -0.48 17.57
N ALA A 157 -4.09 -1.75 17.59
CA ALA A 157 -3.52 -2.38 18.79
C ALA A 157 -2.24 -1.64 19.24
N ALA A 158 -1.32 -1.36 18.32
CA ALA A 158 -0.08 -0.69 18.66
C ALA A 158 -0.28 0.77 19.10
N THR A 159 -1.03 1.56 18.32
CA THR A 159 -1.22 3.00 18.59
C THR A 159 -2.23 3.25 19.71
N GLY A 160 -3.34 2.51 19.74
CA GLY A 160 -4.40 2.69 20.71
C GLY A 160 -3.99 2.23 22.11
N THR A 161 -3.37 1.03 22.21
CA THR A 161 -2.92 0.53 23.53
C THR A 161 -1.80 1.38 24.12
N VAL A 162 -0.80 1.73 23.31
CA VAL A 162 0.33 2.53 23.83
C VAL A 162 -0.11 3.97 24.13
N GLY A 163 -0.92 4.56 23.22
CA GLY A 163 -1.50 5.89 23.48
C GLY A 163 -2.38 5.93 24.73
N GLY A 164 -3.17 4.90 24.96
CA GLY A 164 -4.05 4.77 26.14
C GLY A 164 -3.32 4.33 27.41
N ALA A 165 -2.18 3.62 27.31
CA ALA A 165 -1.44 3.06 28.47
C ALA A 165 -0.91 4.14 29.44
N ILE A 166 -0.84 5.39 29.02
CA ILE A 166 -0.56 6.53 29.90
C ILE A 166 -1.59 6.64 31.04
N PHE A 167 -2.83 6.18 30.78
CA PHE A 167 -3.90 6.08 31.78
C PHE A 167 -4.05 4.67 32.36
N PHE A 168 -2.94 3.96 32.56
CA PHE A 168 -2.88 2.56 33.03
C PHE A 168 -3.48 1.55 32.01
N ILE A 169 -3.63 0.30 32.47
CA ILE A 169 -4.12 -0.83 31.65
C ILE A 169 -5.52 -0.55 31.09
N ILE A 170 -6.40 0.05 31.88
CA ILE A 170 -7.78 0.40 31.49
C ILE A 170 -7.73 1.40 30.33
N GLY A 171 -6.88 2.41 30.40
CA GLY A 171 -6.69 3.38 29.32
C GLY A 171 -6.20 2.73 28.02
N GLY A 172 -5.33 1.72 28.10
CA GLY A 172 -4.87 0.97 26.93
C GLY A 172 -6.02 0.23 26.22
N ILE A 173 -6.92 -0.41 26.97
CA ILE A 173 -8.12 -1.08 26.41
C ILE A 173 -9.05 -0.07 25.74
N PHE A 174 -9.32 1.05 26.41
CA PHE A 174 -10.14 2.14 25.88
C PHE A 174 -9.50 2.75 24.62
N GLY A 175 -8.19 3.01 24.66
CA GLY A 175 -7.46 3.53 23.52
C GLY A 175 -7.52 2.61 22.30
N PHE A 176 -7.39 1.29 22.52
CA PHE A 176 -7.58 0.30 21.46
C PHE A 176 -9.02 0.31 20.93
N ALA A 177 -10.03 0.29 21.80
CA ALA A 177 -11.43 0.29 21.41
C ALA A 177 -11.82 1.53 20.57
N CYS A 178 -11.26 2.70 20.91
CA CYS A 178 -11.46 3.93 20.12
C CYS A 178 -10.66 3.94 18.81
N ALA A 179 -9.44 3.42 18.81
CA ALA A 179 -8.58 3.41 17.63
C ALA A 179 -9.02 2.39 16.58
N LEU A 180 -9.65 1.28 16.99
CA LEU A 180 -10.02 0.18 16.10
C LEU A 180 -11.00 0.60 14.99
N PRO A 181 -12.17 1.20 15.26
CA PRO A 181 -13.10 1.62 14.20
C PRO A 181 -12.48 2.65 13.27
N VAL A 182 -11.70 3.59 13.81
CA VAL A 182 -10.98 4.61 13.05
C VAL A 182 -9.99 3.96 12.07
N ALA A 183 -9.18 3.02 12.56
CA ALA A 183 -8.19 2.32 11.76
C ALA A 183 -8.85 1.43 10.68
N LEU A 184 -9.92 0.72 11.02
CA LEU A 184 -10.67 -0.12 10.08
C LEU A 184 -11.16 0.70 8.89
N VAL A 185 -11.83 1.81 9.15
CA VAL A 185 -12.33 2.71 8.08
C VAL A 185 -11.16 3.31 7.29
N ALA A 186 -10.14 3.80 7.97
CA ALA A 186 -8.98 4.45 7.34
C ALA A 186 -8.23 3.50 6.41
N PHE A 187 -7.88 2.30 6.87
CA PHE A 187 -7.14 1.32 6.06
C PHE A 187 -7.99 0.68 4.98
N ALA A 188 -9.30 0.44 5.24
CA ALA A 188 -10.23 -0.07 4.24
C ALA A 188 -10.38 0.87 3.05
N LEU A 189 -10.27 2.18 3.25
CA LEU A 189 -10.26 3.18 2.18
C LEU A 189 -8.87 3.37 1.58
N PHE A 190 -7.84 3.52 2.43
CA PHE A 190 -6.50 3.88 2.00
C PHE A 190 -5.83 2.77 1.17
N VAL A 191 -5.87 1.51 1.61
CA VAL A 191 -5.12 0.42 0.95
C VAL A 191 -5.62 0.13 -0.47
N PRO A 192 -6.94 0.01 -0.74
CA PRO A 192 -7.43 -0.15 -2.11
C PRO A 192 -7.11 1.05 -3.00
N LEU A 193 -7.29 2.27 -2.50
CA LEU A 193 -6.99 3.49 -3.27
C LEU A 193 -5.49 3.64 -3.53
N HIS A 194 -4.64 3.33 -2.55
CA HIS A 194 -3.20 3.27 -2.74
C HIS A 194 -2.84 2.27 -3.84
N ARG A 195 -3.42 1.06 -3.83
CA ARG A 195 -3.19 0.03 -4.85
C ARG A 195 -3.62 0.48 -6.25
N LEU A 196 -4.70 1.25 -6.37
CA LEU A 196 -5.15 1.80 -7.65
C LEU A 196 -4.21 2.89 -8.19
N LEU A 197 -3.62 3.68 -7.31
CA LEU A 197 -2.77 4.82 -7.66
C LEU A 197 -1.29 4.45 -7.72
N ALA A 198 -0.87 3.40 -7.02
CA ALA A 198 0.51 2.94 -7.02
C ALA A 198 0.86 2.26 -8.35
N ARG A 199 2.02 2.59 -8.90
CA ARG A 199 2.58 2.01 -10.12
C ARG A 199 4.03 1.61 -9.85
N GLY A 200 4.34 0.33 -10.06
CA GLY A 200 5.68 -0.18 -9.80
C GLY A 200 6.17 0.00 -8.35
N GLY A 201 5.26 -0.14 -7.35
CA GLY A 201 5.60 0.04 -5.93
C GLY A 201 5.82 1.51 -5.51
N MET A 202 5.51 2.48 -6.37
CA MET A 202 5.62 3.92 -6.10
C MET A 202 4.31 4.64 -6.36
N ILE A 203 4.06 5.71 -5.62
CA ILE A 203 2.93 6.63 -5.81
C ILE A 203 3.44 8.06 -5.90
N ASP A 204 2.86 8.87 -6.80
CA ASP A 204 3.20 10.28 -6.86
C ASP A 204 2.62 11.04 -5.64
N ALA A 205 3.47 11.82 -4.98
CA ALA A 205 3.08 12.65 -3.83
C ALA A 205 1.90 13.58 -4.12
N ARG A 206 1.72 14.02 -5.36
CA ARG A 206 0.60 14.87 -5.79
C ARG A 206 -0.76 14.17 -5.61
N HIS A 207 -0.82 12.88 -5.90
CA HIS A 207 -2.04 12.10 -5.75
C HIS A 207 -2.18 11.56 -4.33
N PHE A 208 -1.05 11.24 -3.68
CA PHE A 208 -1.04 10.74 -2.32
C PHE A 208 -1.51 11.76 -1.29
N GLN A 209 -1.01 13.03 -1.38
CA GLN A 209 -1.32 14.04 -0.38
C GLN A 209 -2.83 14.31 -0.23
N PRO A 210 -3.59 14.66 -1.30
CA PRO A 210 -5.02 14.90 -1.15
C PRO A 210 -5.78 13.68 -0.67
N LEU A 211 -5.37 12.46 -1.09
CA LEU A 211 -5.96 11.22 -0.63
C LEU A 211 -5.77 11.03 0.89
N ALA A 212 -4.54 11.13 1.37
CA ALA A 212 -4.21 10.92 2.77
C ALA A 212 -4.86 11.97 3.68
N TRP A 213 -4.82 13.23 3.29
CA TRP A 213 -5.48 14.32 4.01
C TRP A 213 -7.00 14.17 3.96
N GLY A 214 -7.58 13.87 2.80
CA GLY A 214 -9.03 13.69 2.62
C GLY A 214 -9.59 12.62 3.56
N ILE A 215 -9.02 11.44 3.58
CA ILE A 215 -9.46 10.35 4.48
C ILE A 215 -9.38 10.79 5.94
N ASN A 216 -8.23 11.32 6.38
CA ASN A 216 -8.01 11.64 7.79
C ASN A 216 -8.85 12.85 8.26
N LEU A 217 -9.03 13.87 7.42
CA LEU A 217 -9.90 15.01 7.73
C LEU A 217 -11.37 14.59 7.79
N THR A 218 -11.82 13.71 6.90
CA THR A 218 -13.19 13.18 6.94
C THR A 218 -13.45 12.43 8.25
N ILE A 219 -12.50 11.57 8.66
CA ILE A 219 -12.61 10.86 9.94
C ILE A 219 -12.62 11.85 11.12
N ALA A 220 -11.72 12.83 11.11
CA ALA A 220 -11.65 13.86 12.14
C ALA A 220 -12.95 14.66 12.22
N ALA A 221 -13.51 15.05 11.07
CA ALA A 221 -14.80 15.75 11.01
C ALA A 221 -15.97 14.92 11.53
N LEU A 222 -15.99 13.61 11.23
CA LEU A 222 -17.00 12.70 11.78
C LEU A 222 -16.91 12.60 13.31
N ILE A 223 -15.70 12.53 13.88
CA ILE A 223 -15.50 12.49 15.34
C ILE A 223 -15.96 13.79 15.99
N LEU A 224 -15.74 14.94 15.35
CA LEU A 224 -16.15 16.25 15.86
C LEU A 224 -17.64 16.52 15.64
N SER A 225 -18.31 15.77 14.77
CA SER A 225 -19.73 15.98 14.46
C SER A 225 -20.61 15.75 15.70
N PRO A 226 -21.50 16.68 16.04
CA PRO A 226 -22.40 16.54 17.21
C PRO A 226 -23.42 15.40 17.06
N GLN A 227 -23.63 14.89 15.86
CA GLN A 227 -24.63 13.85 15.58
C GLN A 227 -24.20 12.44 15.99
N VAL A 228 -22.90 12.20 16.25
CA VAL A 228 -22.38 10.84 16.53
C VAL A 228 -22.60 10.42 17.99
N ILE A 229 -22.84 11.35 18.91
CA ILE A 229 -23.18 11.04 20.31
C ILE A 229 -24.30 12.00 20.71
N PRO A 230 -25.57 11.53 20.86
CA PRO A 230 -26.62 12.32 21.47
C PRO A 230 -26.23 12.63 22.92
N TYR A 231 -26.42 13.88 23.33
CA TYR A 231 -26.23 14.34 24.71
C TYR A 231 -27.21 13.64 25.65
#